data_514ec0964b5876a357d5028e7aa93457
#
_entry.id   514ec0964b5876a357d5028e7aa93457
#
_cell.length_a   1.000
_cell.length_b   1.000
_cell.length_c   1.000
_cell.angle_alpha   90.00
_cell.angle_beta   90.00
_cell.angle_gamma   90.00
#
_symmetry.space_group_name_H-M   'P 1'
#
loop_
_entity.id
_entity.type
_entity.pdbx_description
1 polymer ?
#
loop_
_entity_poly.entity_id
_entity_poly.type
_entity_poly.pdbx_seq_one_letter_code
_entity_poly.pdbx_strand_id
1 'polypeptide(L)'
;MFNLYHHSMKQIFLNLCLLVVLMSACSQEKMVYMRDYGIVPDTKENLSAKMKEALTVIKQENEGRNVTLVFEKGRYDFHTDGAFQKEYYISNHDQPNPKPVGLALEDWKNLTLDGGGADFYFYGRMLPVSLVRSENTVLKNFSIDFAEPHITQIEILECGENGMTYRIEPWAKARVGENTHFECYGEGWKNYPQTGIAFDGKTRHVVYKTSDLWCPTNDTKQIDERTFHSPHWKDSRLVPGTKVAMRNYERPAPGIFLTESKDTRFENIFVHYAEGMGLLAQVSENIALEKFNVCLRGEDDPRYFTTQADATHFSGCKGKIISCNGLYEGMMDDAINVHGTYLKIIEKVDDKTVIARYMHPQAYGFYWGGQGDKVQFVRSKTMEVLDECNEIAAIIPHDKETLHGAKEFKITFVNPIDTTINPEEGFGIENLEWCPEVYFADNVIRNNRARGTLFSTPLKTVVERNTFDHTSGTAILLCGDCNGWFETGACRDVTIRDNKFINSLTNLFQFTEAVISIYPEIPNLKDQQKYFHGGEGHPGVLIENNEFVTFDRPIVFAKSIDGLTFRGNKVIQNDDFPAFHKNQTRFRLLRTKNVVIENNEFSDGDASVSEE
;
A
#
# COMPACT_ATOMS: atom_id res chain seq x y z
N MET A 1 -35.01 -4.97 22.46
CA MET A 1 -33.72 -5.07 23.18
C MET A 1 -32.52 -4.56 22.34
N PHE A 2 -32.61 -4.54 21.03
CA PHE A 2 -31.50 -4.10 20.12
C PHE A 2 -31.23 -2.58 20.10
N ASN A 3 -32.21 -1.75 20.43
CA ASN A 3 -32.02 -0.28 20.41
C ASN A 3 -31.30 0.32 21.63
N LEU A 4 -31.13 -0.43 22.69
CA LEU A 4 -30.44 0.03 23.91
C LEU A 4 -28.91 -0.13 23.84
N TYR A 5 -28.42 -1.09 23.06
CA TYR A 5 -26.96 -1.30 22.87
C TYR A 5 -26.34 -0.25 21.93
N HIS A 6 -27.07 0.18 20.93
CA HIS A 6 -26.57 1.20 19.97
C HIS A 6 -26.48 2.60 20.60
N HIS A 7 -27.35 2.92 21.56
CA HIS A 7 -27.29 4.20 22.29
C HIS A 7 -26.17 4.23 23.33
N SER A 8 -25.89 3.10 23.96
CA SER A 8 -24.82 2.95 24.96
C SER A 8 -23.42 3.10 24.33
N MET A 9 -23.17 2.53 23.15
CA MET A 9 -21.88 2.66 22.46
C MET A 9 -21.61 4.09 21.97
N LYS A 10 -22.62 4.78 21.44
CA LYS A 10 -22.48 6.20 21.04
C LYS A 10 -22.22 7.13 22.24
N GLN A 11 -22.84 6.86 23.39
CA GLN A 11 -22.57 7.62 24.62
C GLN A 11 -21.19 7.33 25.21
N ILE A 12 -20.71 6.09 25.15
CA ILE A 12 -19.35 5.74 25.59
C ILE A 12 -18.31 6.40 24.68
N PHE A 13 -18.55 6.43 23.37
CA PHE A 13 -17.66 7.10 22.41
C PHE A 13 -17.66 8.63 22.58
N LEU A 14 -18.83 9.22 22.83
CA LEU A 14 -18.95 10.66 23.10
C LEU A 14 -18.31 11.06 24.45
N ASN A 15 -18.44 10.21 25.48
CA ASN A 15 -17.83 10.46 26.79
C ASN A 15 -16.31 10.22 26.79
N LEU A 16 -15.78 9.28 25.98
CA LEU A 16 -14.32 9.13 25.77
C LEU A 16 -13.75 10.33 25.03
N CYS A 17 -14.42 10.83 24.02
CA CYS A 17 -14.03 12.06 23.34
C CYS A 17 -14.09 13.29 24.26
N LEU A 18 -15.06 13.38 25.17
CA LEU A 18 -15.17 14.48 26.15
C LEU A 18 -14.12 14.39 27.26
N LEU A 19 -13.72 13.20 27.69
CA LEU A 19 -12.69 13.02 28.73
C LEU A 19 -11.28 13.38 28.22
N VAL A 20 -11.00 13.14 26.95
CA VAL A 20 -9.72 13.54 26.30
C VAL A 20 -9.64 15.07 26.16
N VAL A 21 -10.77 15.75 25.99
CA VAL A 21 -10.83 17.23 25.91
C VAL A 21 -10.60 17.92 27.28
N LEU A 22 -10.81 17.23 28.40
CA LEU A 22 -10.75 17.85 29.74
C LEU A 22 -9.41 17.65 30.47
N MET A 23 -8.44 16.91 29.91
CA MET A 23 -7.11 16.75 30.48
C MET A 23 -5.98 17.48 29.71
N SER A 24 -6.29 18.26 28.69
CA SER A 24 -5.32 19.18 28.09
C SER A 24 -5.12 20.36 29.03
N ALA A 25 -4.08 20.29 29.86
CA ALA A 25 -3.49 21.51 30.40
C ALA A 25 -3.22 22.42 29.18
N CYS A 26 -3.81 23.60 29.16
CA CYS A 26 -3.80 24.56 28.07
C CYS A 26 -2.35 25.05 27.82
N SER A 27 -1.52 24.24 27.15
CA SER A 27 -0.31 24.76 26.53
C SER A 27 -0.76 25.59 25.34
N GLN A 28 -0.51 26.89 25.38
CA GLN A 28 -0.91 27.81 24.31
C GLN A 28 -0.32 27.31 22.99
N GLU A 29 -1.19 26.94 22.05
CA GLU A 29 -0.80 26.49 20.70
C GLU A 29 -0.06 27.64 19.99
N LYS A 30 1.11 27.37 19.46
CA LYS A 30 1.92 28.33 18.73
C LYS A 30 1.63 28.23 17.23
N MET A 31 0.92 29.21 16.69
CA MET A 31 0.77 29.36 15.24
C MET A 31 2.06 29.92 14.65
N VAL A 32 2.60 29.26 13.64
CA VAL A 32 3.82 29.63 12.91
C VAL A 32 3.46 29.75 11.44
N TYR A 33 3.43 30.97 10.93
CA TYR A 33 3.12 31.22 9.53
C TYR A 33 4.37 31.05 8.67
N MET A 34 4.34 30.14 7.73
CA MET A 34 5.51 29.78 6.91
C MET A 34 5.99 30.95 6.04
N ARG A 35 5.12 31.88 5.70
CA ARG A 35 5.48 33.11 5.00
C ARG A 35 6.46 33.99 5.78
N ASP A 36 6.42 33.96 7.12
CA ASP A 36 7.32 34.73 7.97
C ASP A 36 8.78 34.24 7.87
N TYR A 37 8.97 33.04 7.34
CA TYR A 37 10.25 32.40 7.03
C TYR A 37 10.58 32.41 5.53
N GLY A 38 9.86 33.23 4.73
CA GLY A 38 10.08 33.34 3.30
C GLY A 38 9.57 32.16 2.46
N ILE A 39 8.72 31.30 3.06
CA ILE A 39 8.03 30.20 2.35
C ILE A 39 6.70 30.73 1.84
N VAL A 40 6.71 31.26 0.62
CA VAL A 40 5.58 31.97 -0.01
C VAL A 40 5.14 31.20 -1.27
N PRO A 41 3.81 31.04 -1.51
CA PRO A 41 3.31 30.33 -2.69
C PRO A 41 3.56 31.11 -4.00
N ASP A 42 3.43 30.41 -5.12
CA ASP A 42 3.37 30.92 -6.51
C ASP A 42 4.62 31.69 -6.98
N THR A 43 5.74 31.56 -6.29
CA THR A 43 7.01 32.22 -6.65
C THR A 43 7.74 31.52 -7.79
N LYS A 44 7.47 30.22 -8.01
CA LYS A 44 8.23 29.33 -8.90
C LYS A 44 9.72 29.20 -8.55
N GLU A 45 10.13 29.64 -7.36
CA GLU A 45 11.48 29.45 -6.84
C GLU A 45 11.61 28.08 -6.20
N ASN A 46 12.81 27.52 -6.23
CA ASN A 46 13.14 26.35 -5.42
C ASN A 46 13.13 26.72 -3.91
N LEU A 47 12.15 26.19 -3.20
CA LEU A 47 11.98 26.46 -1.77
C LEU A 47 12.71 25.47 -0.85
N SER A 48 13.41 24.46 -1.38
CA SER A 48 14.01 23.38 -0.57
C SER A 48 14.99 23.88 0.49
N ALA A 49 15.92 24.77 0.13
CA ALA A 49 16.89 25.32 1.08
C ALA A 49 16.22 26.20 2.15
N LYS A 50 15.29 27.06 1.74
CA LYS A 50 14.52 27.92 2.68
C LYS A 50 13.67 27.07 3.64
N MET A 51 13.02 26.01 3.13
CA MET A 51 12.23 25.09 3.94
C MET A 51 13.08 24.36 4.97
N LYS A 52 14.26 23.88 4.56
CA LYS A 52 15.22 23.24 5.47
C LYS A 52 15.64 24.16 6.59
N GLU A 53 15.98 25.41 6.30
CA GLU A 53 16.34 26.43 7.29
C GLU A 53 15.16 26.74 8.21
N ALA A 54 13.98 27.02 7.64
CA ALA A 54 12.78 27.34 8.40
C ALA A 54 12.40 26.25 9.40
N LEU A 55 12.29 24.99 8.94
CA LEU A 55 11.95 23.88 9.84
C LEU A 55 12.97 23.66 10.96
N THR A 56 14.26 23.89 10.67
CA THR A 56 15.34 23.78 11.67
C THR A 56 15.20 24.86 12.75
N VAL A 57 15.01 26.12 12.36
CA VAL A 57 14.85 27.26 13.28
C VAL A 57 13.56 27.13 14.09
N ILE A 58 12.42 26.84 13.42
CA ILE A 58 11.12 26.71 14.07
C ILE A 58 11.16 25.62 15.16
N LYS A 59 11.79 24.48 14.86
CA LYS A 59 11.92 23.39 15.82
C LYS A 59 12.72 23.82 17.07
N GLN A 60 13.84 24.50 16.88
CA GLN A 60 14.68 24.99 17.98
C GLN A 60 13.97 26.05 18.86
N GLU A 61 13.28 26.99 18.23
CA GLU A 61 12.57 28.08 18.93
C GLU A 61 11.32 27.61 19.68
N ASN A 62 10.75 26.46 19.31
CA ASN A 62 9.46 25.96 19.83
C ASN A 62 9.58 24.61 20.51
N GLU A 63 10.75 24.23 20.98
CA GLU A 63 10.95 22.94 21.66
C GLU A 63 9.96 22.79 22.85
N GLY A 64 9.28 21.65 22.90
CA GLY A 64 8.31 21.31 23.96
C GLY A 64 6.97 22.05 23.88
N ARG A 65 6.69 22.82 22.82
CA ARG A 65 5.41 23.50 22.60
C ARG A 65 4.54 22.73 21.59
N ASN A 66 3.24 22.99 21.67
CA ASN A 66 2.34 22.60 20.59
C ASN A 66 2.48 23.61 19.44
N VAL A 67 2.80 23.12 18.25
CA VAL A 67 3.09 23.97 17.08
C VAL A 67 2.14 23.65 15.94
N THR A 68 1.58 24.72 15.35
CA THR A 68 0.89 24.61 14.07
C THR A 68 1.65 25.39 12.99
N LEU A 69 2.21 24.66 12.02
CA LEU A 69 2.80 25.23 10.81
C LEU A 69 1.67 25.57 9.85
N VAL A 70 1.54 26.85 9.48
CA VAL A 70 0.46 27.34 8.62
C VAL A 70 1.01 27.77 7.27
N PHE A 71 0.56 27.09 6.21
CA PHE A 71 0.81 27.50 4.83
C PHE A 71 -0.36 28.29 4.28
N GLU A 72 -0.11 29.06 3.24
CA GLU A 72 -1.14 29.72 2.44
C GLU A 72 -1.48 28.86 1.23
N LYS A 73 -2.70 29.03 0.69
CA LYS A 73 -3.11 28.38 -0.53
C LYS A 73 -2.24 28.85 -1.71
N GLY A 74 -1.79 27.92 -2.54
CA GLY A 74 -1.02 28.14 -3.77
C GLY A 74 0.07 27.10 -3.95
N ARG A 75 0.88 27.27 -4.98
CA ARG A 75 1.90 26.29 -5.37
C ARG A 75 3.23 26.59 -4.73
N TYR A 76 3.89 25.53 -4.24
CA TYR A 76 5.22 25.54 -3.65
C TYR A 76 6.11 24.53 -4.38
N ASP A 77 7.25 24.99 -4.92
CA ASP A 77 8.14 24.16 -5.74
C ASP A 77 9.37 23.73 -4.94
N PHE A 78 9.67 22.42 -4.94
CA PHE A 78 10.78 21.81 -4.24
C PHE A 78 11.65 20.99 -5.19
N HIS A 79 12.95 21.22 -5.16
CA HIS A 79 13.93 20.50 -5.96
C HIS A 79 14.91 19.73 -5.08
N THR A 80 15.62 18.79 -5.67
CA THR A 80 16.64 18.00 -4.94
C THR A 80 17.78 18.86 -4.42
N ASP A 81 18.12 19.96 -5.15
CA ASP A 81 19.10 20.92 -4.70
C ASP A 81 18.60 21.72 -3.50
N GLY A 82 19.43 21.79 -2.44
CA GLY A 82 19.09 22.45 -1.18
C GLY A 82 18.17 21.63 -0.24
N ALA A 83 17.63 20.50 -0.67
CA ALA A 83 16.78 19.63 0.15
C ALA A 83 17.55 19.00 1.33
N PHE A 84 16.83 18.54 2.35
CA PHE A 84 17.41 17.68 3.37
C PHE A 84 18.04 16.44 2.74
N GLN A 85 19.15 15.96 3.29
CA GLN A 85 19.74 14.68 2.92
C GLN A 85 19.60 13.73 4.10
N LYS A 86 18.79 12.69 3.96
CA LYS A 86 18.44 11.77 5.04
C LYS A 86 18.73 10.33 4.68
N GLU A 87 19.26 9.58 5.62
CA GLU A 87 19.43 8.14 5.47
C GLU A 87 18.20 7.43 6.06
N TYR A 88 17.33 6.92 5.18
CA TYR A 88 16.13 6.18 5.53
C TYR A 88 16.10 4.84 4.81
N TYR A 89 15.84 3.78 5.58
CA TYR A 89 15.53 2.46 5.06
C TYR A 89 14.01 2.28 5.11
N ILE A 90 13.40 2.16 3.94
CA ILE A 90 11.94 2.21 3.77
C ILE A 90 11.45 0.85 3.29
N SER A 91 10.51 0.23 4.03
CA SER A 91 9.90 -1.04 3.65
C SER A 91 9.29 -0.97 2.26
N ASN A 92 9.41 -2.05 1.51
CA ASN A 92 8.84 -2.22 0.16
C ASN A 92 9.27 -1.16 -0.87
N HIS A 93 10.42 -0.50 -0.61
CA HIS A 93 11.06 0.47 -1.52
C HIS A 93 12.52 0.10 -1.78
N ASP A 94 13.07 0.67 -2.85
CA ASP A 94 14.50 0.63 -3.11
C ASP A 94 15.24 1.47 -2.05
N GLN A 95 16.50 1.11 -1.78
CA GLN A 95 17.26 1.70 -0.68
C GLN A 95 18.39 2.65 -1.12
N PRO A 96 18.19 3.52 -2.15
CA PRO A 96 19.20 4.55 -2.42
C PRO A 96 19.27 5.51 -1.23
N ASN A 97 20.47 5.75 -0.72
CA ASN A 97 20.72 6.67 0.40
C ASN A 97 21.98 7.52 0.11
N PRO A 98 22.05 8.79 0.57
CA PRO A 98 20.96 9.50 1.25
C PRO A 98 19.82 9.86 0.30
N LYS A 99 18.59 10.02 0.86
CA LYS A 99 17.42 10.47 0.11
C LYS A 99 17.29 11.99 0.23
N PRO A 100 17.08 12.73 -0.88
CA PRO A 100 16.63 14.12 -0.83
C PRO A 100 15.21 14.18 -0.25
N VAL A 101 14.96 15.01 0.76
CA VAL A 101 13.65 15.14 1.41
C VAL A 101 13.20 16.59 1.39
N GLY A 102 11.96 16.83 0.94
CA GLY A 102 11.38 18.16 0.87
C GLY A 102 11.06 18.73 2.26
N LEU A 103 10.19 18.07 2.99
CA LEU A 103 9.78 18.41 4.36
C LEU A 103 10.16 17.27 5.30
N ALA A 104 11.27 17.40 6.03
CA ALA A 104 11.70 16.40 7.00
C ALA A 104 11.26 16.80 8.41
N LEU A 105 10.21 16.13 8.89
CA LEU A 105 9.62 16.34 10.22
C LEU A 105 10.09 15.21 11.15
N GLU A 106 11.11 15.46 11.93
CA GLU A 106 11.70 14.47 12.83
C GLU A 106 11.60 14.92 14.29
N ASP A 107 11.32 13.97 15.19
CA ASP A 107 11.29 14.16 16.64
C ASP A 107 10.35 15.31 17.07
N TRP A 108 9.17 15.41 16.48
CA TRP A 108 8.15 16.37 16.84
C TRP A 108 7.14 15.77 17.82
N LYS A 109 6.69 16.60 18.76
CA LYS A 109 5.54 16.31 19.63
C LYS A 109 4.48 17.37 19.47
N ASN A 110 3.22 16.94 19.34
CA ASN A 110 2.06 17.85 19.19
C ASN A 110 2.23 18.84 18.02
N LEU A 111 2.63 18.34 16.85
CA LEU A 111 2.77 19.13 15.64
C LEU A 111 1.49 19.04 14.80
N THR A 112 1.01 20.19 14.35
CA THR A 112 0.04 20.27 13.24
C THR A 112 0.73 20.93 12.04
N LEU A 113 0.71 20.29 10.87
CA LEU A 113 1.01 20.93 9.60
C LEU A 113 -0.31 21.18 8.88
N ASP A 114 -0.74 22.44 8.80
CA ASP A 114 -1.92 22.84 8.05
C ASP A 114 -1.49 23.50 6.74
N GLY A 115 -1.69 22.77 5.65
CA GLY A 115 -1.36 23.26 4.32
C GLY A 115 -2.26 24.40 3.82
N GLY A 116 -3.44 24.61 4.43
CA GLY A 116 -4.34 25.68 4.01
C GLY A 116 -4.78 25.61 2.53
N GLY A 117 -4.64 24.47 1.89
CA GLY A 117 -4.86 24.25 0.45
C GLY A 117 -3.58 24.45 -0.40
N ALA A 118 -2.41 24.28 0.19
CA ALA A 118 -1.14 24.31 -0.53
C ALA A 118 -1.01 23.15 -1.50
N ASP A 119 -0.46 23.44 -2.68
CA ASP A 119 -0.01 22.47 -3.67
C ASP A 119 1.52 22.33 -3.60
N PHE A 120 2.02 21.22 -3.05
CA PHE A 120 3.44 20.93 -3.00
C PHE A 120 3.88 20.18 -4.26
N TYR A 121 4.68 20.82 -5.10
CA TYR A 121 5.25 20.26 -6.31
C TYR A 121 6.72 19.91 -6.12
N PHE A 122 7.06 18.71 -6.54
CA PHE A 122 8.40 18.16 -6.42
C PHE A 122 9.04 17.93 -7.78
N TYR A 123 10.36 18.08 -7.83
CA TYR A 123 11.18 17.87 -9.02
C TYR A 123 12.32 16.90 -8.72
N GLY A 124 12.64 16.07 -9.70
CA GLY A 124 13.66 15.04 -9.53
C GLY A 124 13.22 13.89 -8.61
N ARG A 125 14.16 13.03 -8.24
CA ARG A 125 13.91 11.88 -7.35
C ARG A 125 14.04 12.29 -5.90
N MET A 126 12.93 12.53 -5.23
CA MET A 126 12.95 12.94 -3.83
C MET A 126 11.75 12.39 -3.05
N LEU A 127 11.91 12.33 -1.74
CA LEU A 127 10.86 12.04 -0.77
C LEU A 127 10.16 13.35 -0.40
N PRO A 128 8.89 13.55 -0.77
CA PRO A 128 8.18 14.80 -0.47
C PRO A 128 8.10 15.13 1.01
N VAL A 129 7.56 14.22 1.83
CA VAL A 129 7.36 14.46 3.27
C VAL A 129 7.80 13.24 4.06
N SER A 130 8.60 13.46 5.11
CA SER A 130 8.88 12.44 6.11
C SER A 130 8.45 12.88 7.50
N LEU A 131 7.86 11.96 8.27
CA LEU A 131 7.52 12.11 9.67
C LEU A 131 8.16 10.96 10.45
N VAL A 132 9.16 11.28 11.28
CA VAL A 132 10.03 10.29 11.92
C VAL A 132 10.10 10.54 13.41
N ARG A 133 9.92 9.50 14.24
CA ARG A 133 9.98 9.54 15.72
C ARG A 133 9.15 10.68 16.32
N SER A 134 7.95 10.87 15.80
CA SER A 134 7.05 11.96 16.19
C SER A 134 5.81 11.42 16.90
N GLU A 135 5.22 12.22 17.77
CA GLU A 135 4.10 11.82 18.61
C GLU A 135 2.98 12.88 18.57
N ASN A 136 1.72 12.43 18.49
CA ASN A 136 0.53 13.27 18.45
C ASN A 136 0.62 14.35 17.35
N THR A 137 0.65 13.91 16.10
CA THR A 137 0.85 14.77 14.93
C THR A 137 -0.34 14.76 13.99
N VAL A 138 -0.62 15.92 13.39
CA VAL A 138 -1.67 16.09 12.39
C VAL A 138 -1.08 16.74 11.15
N LEU A 139 -1.24 16.10 9.98
CA LEU A 139 -0.93 16.69 8.69
C LEU A 139 -2.24 16.86 7.93
N LYS A 140 -2.53 18.06 7.43
CA LYS A 140 -3.82 18.33 6.80
C LYS A 140 -3.82 19.39 5.71
N ASN A 141 -4.83 19.32 4.82
CA ASN A 141 -5.20 20.35 3.84
C ASN A 141 -4.10 20.71 2.84
N PHE A 142 -3.43 19.73 2.23
CA PHE A 142 -2.45 19.97 1.16
C PHE A 142 -2.49 18.87 0.10
N SER A 143 -1.85 19.16 -1.03
CA SER A 143 -1.60 18.16 -2.06
C SER A 143 -0.11 17.95 -2.30
N ILE A 144 0.25 16.76 -2.83
CA ILE A 144 1.57 16.36 -3.28
C ILE A 144 1.46 15.99 -4.76
N ASP A 145 2.33 16.56 -5.57
CA ASP A 145 2.47 16.18 -6.98
C ASP A 145 3.92 16.34 -7.45
N PHE A 146 4.23 15.77 -8.60
CA PHE A 146 5.51 15.95 -9.26
C PHE A 146 5.29 16.69 -10.59
N ALA A 147 6.13 17.69 -10.84
CA ALA A 147 6.06 18.44 -12.08
C ALA A 147 6.42 17.58 -13.31
N GLU A 148 7.29 16.60 -13.10
CA GLU A 148 7.76 15.64 -14.11
C GLU A 148 7.67 14.22 -13.56
N PRO A 149 6.48 13.57 -13.60
CA PRO A 149 6.31 12.20 -13.17
C PRO A 149 7.25 11.21 -13.88
N HIS A 150 7.82 10.26 -13.14
CA HIS A 150 8.72 9.25 -13.69
C HIS A 150 8.01 8.15 -14.49
N ILE A 151 6.69 8.06 -14.37
CA ILE A 151 5.83 7.29 -15.28
C ILE A 151 5.50 8.20 -16.47
N THR A 152 5.85 7.76 -17.67
CA THR A 152 5.53 8.49 -18.90
C THR A 152 4.26 7.92 -19.53
N GLN A 153 3.29 8.76 -19.84
CA GLN A 153 2.07 8.32 -20.51
C GLN A 153 2.17 8.58 -22.02
N ILE A 154 1.74 7.58 -22.78
CA ILE A 154 1.64 7.65 -24.23
C ILE A 154 0.21 7.35 -24.69
N GLU A 155 -0.14 7.85 -25.87
CA GLU A 155 -1.35 7.50 -26.60
C GLU A 155 -0.99 6.65 -27.81
N ILE A 156 -1.63 5.50 -27.98
CA ILE A 156 -1.47 4.67 -29.18
C ILE A 156 -2.18 5.35 -30.34
N LEU A 157 -1.45 5.60 -31.42
CA LEU A 157 -1.96 6.16 -32.67
C LEU A 157 -2.22 5.08 -33.71
N GLU A 158 -1.33 4.07 -33.78
CA GLU A 158 -1.42 2.98 -34.75
C GLU A 158 -0.75 1.73 -34.17
N CYS A 159 -1.37 0.58 -34.37
CA CYS A 159 -0.80 -0.74 -34.06
C CYS A 159 -0.98 -1.66 -35.27
N GLY A 160 0.10 -2.25 -35.77
CA GLY A 160 0.04 -3.13 -36.93
C GLY A 160 1.25 -4.05 -37.10
N GLU A 161 1.34 -4.69 -38.25
CA GLU A 161 2.42 -5.62 -38.60
C GLU A 161 3.82 -4.96 -38.55
N ASN A 162 3.89 -3.65 -38.81
CA ASN A 162 5.13 -2.88 -38.84
C ASN A 162 5.55 -2.34 -37.47
N GLY A 163 4.78 -2.58 -36.40
CA GLY A 163 5.04 -2.11 -35.05
C GLY A 163 3.97 -1.16 -34.51
N MET A 164 4.34 -0.40 -33.50
CA MET A 164 3.49 0.52 -32.76
C MET A 164 3.92 1.96 -33.00
N THR A 165 2.98 2.81 -33.40
CA THR A 165 3.17 4.27 -33.45
C THR A 165 2.40 4.89 -32.28
N TYR A 166 3.08 5.73 -31.49
CA TYR A 166 2.52 6.33 -30.29
C TYR A 166 3.03 7.75 -30.08
N ARG A 167 2.28 8.52 -29.30
CA ARG A 167 2.58 9.91 -28.98
C ARG A 167 2.63 10.11 -27.47
N ILE A 168 3.68 10.76 -26.97
CA ILE A 168 3.77 11.15 -25.55
C ILE A 168 2.78 12.28 -25.23
N GLU A 169 2.30 12.32 -24.00
CA GLU A 169 1.47 13.42 -23.50
C GLU A 169 2.26 14.76 -23.47
N PRO A 170 1.58 15.92 -23.57
CA PRO A 170 2.26 17.22 -23.66
C PRO A 170 3.17 17.56 -22.48
N TRP A 171 2.90 17.01 -21.31
CA TRP A 171 3.68 17.23 -20.09
C TRP A 171 4.91 16.31 -19.97
N ALA A 172 4.95 15.23 -20.75
CA ALA A 172 6.04 14.26 -20.71
C ALA A 172 7.21 14.67 -21.62
N LYS A 173 8.41 14.24 -21.27
CA LYS A 173 9.62 14.44 -22.06
C LYS A 173 10.21 13.08 -22.44
N ALA A 174 10.45 12.90 -23.76
CA ALA A 174 11.11 11.69 -24.26
C ALA A 174 11.97 12.00 -25.49
N ARG A 175 12.88 11.07 -25.77
CA ARG A 175 13.74 11.09 -26.96
C ARG A 175 14.16 9.67 -27.33
N VAL A 176 14.82 9.50 -28.44
CA VAL A 176 15.56 8.27 -28.74
C VAL A 176 16.91 8.37 -28.04
N GLY A 177 17.11 7.50 -27.05
CA GLY A 177 18.30 7.46 -26.23
C GLY A 177 19.38 6.51 -26.77
N GLU A 178 20.24 6.05 -25.86
CA GLU A 178 21.30 5.08 -26.18
C GLU A 178 20.72 3.78 -26.73
N ASN A 179 21.42 3.13 -27.65
CA ASN A 179 21.00 1.89 -28.30
C ASN A 179 19.62 1.95 -28.96
N THR A 180 19.21 3.14 -29.43
CA THR A 180 17.92 3.37 -30.09
C THR A 180 16.68 3.05 -29.23
N HIS A 181 16.84 3.00 -27.90
CA HIS A 181 15.71 2.83 -27.00
C HIS A 181 14.91 4.13 -26.78
N PHE A 182 13.62 3.98 -26.56
CA PHE A 182 12.77 5.07 -26.09
C PHE A 182 13.20 5.47 -24.67
N GLU A 183 13.73 6.68 -24.51
CA GLU A 183 14.20 7.25 -23.25
C GLU A 183 13.23 8.34 -22.79
N CYS A 184 12.73 8.20 -21.56
CA CYS A 184 11.99 9.24 -20.85
C CYS A 184 12.93 9.93 -19.87
N TYR A 185 12.76 11.24 -19.65
CA TYR A 185 13.66 12.00 -18.79
C TYR A 185 12.98 13.21 -18.14
N GLY A 186 13.55 13.66 -17.05
CA GLY A 186 13.19 14.88 -16.32
C GLY A 186 14.36 15.42 -15.54
N GLU A 187 14.10 16.30 -14.57
CA GLU A 187 15.15 16.89 -13.74
C GLU A 187 15.88 15.82 -12.93
N GLY A 188 17.16 15.60 -13.25
CA GLY A 188 18.02 14.65 -12.52
C GLY A 188 17.70 13.18 -12.70
N TRP A 189 16.82 12.80 -13.63
CA TRP A 189 16.49 11.42 -13.90
C TRP A 189 16.30 11.11 -15.39
N LYS A 190 16.54 9.86 -15.74
CA LYS A 190 16.16 9.26 -17.02
C LYS A 190 15.84 7.78 -16.83
N ASN A 191 14.95 7.24 -17.65
CA ASN A 191 14.65 5.82 -17.67
C ASN A 191 14.32 5.31 -19.07
N TYR A 192 14.35 3.99 -19.24
CA TYR A 192 14.03 3.26 -20.47
C TYR A 192 12.86 2.30 -20.18
N PRO A 193 11.62 2.78 -20.15
CA PRO A 193 10.50 1.94 -19.75
C PRO A 193 10.24 0.85 -20.80
N GLN A 194 10.16 -0.39 -20.35
CA GLN A 194 9.83 -1.55 -21.17
C GLN A 194 8.57 -2.28 -20.69
N THR A 195 7.88 -1.71 -19.72
CA THR A 195 6.63 -2.24 -19.20
C THR A 195 5.61 -1.12 -19.10
N GLY A 196 4.33 -1.48 -19.04
CA GLY A 196 3.27 -0.48 -18.94
C GLY A 196 1.94 -1.08 -18.54
N ILE A 197 1.03 -0.18 -18.21
CA ILE A 197 -0.38 -0.50 -17.97
C ILE A 197 -1.21 0.27 -19.00
N ALA A 198 -2.06 -0.47 -19.72
CA ALA A 198 -2.97 0.10 -20.68
C ALA A 198 -4.30 0.52 -20.04
N PHE A 199 -4.74 1.72 -20.37
CA PHE A 199 -6.02 2.27 -19.97
C PHE A 199 -6.88 2.59 -21.19
N ASP A 200 -8.16 2.31 -21.11
CA ASP A 200 -9.13 2.74 -22.11
C ASP A 200 -9.23 4.28 -22.09
N GLY A 201 -9.05 4.88 -23.26
CA GLY A 201 -8.94 6.34 -23.40
C GLY A 201 -10.23 7.11 -23.09
N LYS A 202 -11.37 6.43 -22.87
CA LYS A 202 -12.67 7.04 -22.56
C LYS A 202 -13.10 6.82 -21.11
N THR A 203 -12.94 5.58 -20.63
CA THR A 203 -13.43 5.16 -19.31
C THR A 203 -12.38 5.27 -18.22
N ARG A 204 -11.10 5.32 -18.57
CA ARG A 204 -9.93 5.25 -17.67
C ARG A 204 -9.79 3.89 -16.96
N HIS A 205 -10.57 2.89 -17.33
CA HIS A 205 -10.38 1.54 -16.79
C HIS A 205 -9.13 0.90 -17.39
N VAL A 206 -8.47 0.03 -16.62
CA VAL A 206 -7.41 -0.82 -17.18
C VAL A 206 -7.99 -1.68 -18.30
N VAL A 207 -7.35 -1.67 -19.48
CA VAL A 207 -7.86 -2.39 -20.66
C VAL A 207 -8.00 -3.88 -20.34
N TYR A 208 -9.16 -4.41 -20.66
CA TYR A 208 -9.54 -5.79 -20.40
C TYR A 208 -8.52 -6.79 -20.95
N LYS A 209 -8.08 -7.73 -20.11
CA LYS A 209 -7.14 -8.82 -20.43
C LYS A 209 -5.75 -8.36 -20.91
N THR A 210 -5.29 -7.18 -20.55
CA THR A 210 -3.92 -6.76 -20.88
C THR A 210 -2.90 -7.14 -19.81
N SER A 211 -3.28 -7.09 -18.52
CA SER A 211 -2.37 -7.28 -17.38
C SER A 211 -1.16 -6.31 -17.47
N ASP A 212 0.02 -6.72 -16.99
CA ASP A 212 1.26 -5.97 -17.23
C ASP A 212 1.69 -6.16 -18.68
N LEU A 213 1.88 -5.05 -19.39
CA LEU A 213 2.36 -5.07 -20.77
C LEU A 213 3.87 -5.20 -20.81
N TRP A 214 4.36 -5.94 -21.79
CA TRP A 214 5.73 -5.83 -22.26
C TRP A 214 5.76 -4.85 -23.46
N CYS A 215 6.56 -3.80 -23.35
CA CYS A 215 6.66 -2.72 -24.32
C CYS A 215 8.06 -2.70 -24.93
N PRO A 216 8.37 -3.51 -25.98
CA PRO A 216 9.69 -3.56 -26.60
C PRO A 216 9.94 -2.26 -27.38
N THR A 217 10.69 -1.35 -26.79
CA THR A 217 11.01 -0.02 -27.30
C THR A 217 12.43 0.08 -27.90
N ASN A 218 13.09 -1.03 -28.17
CA ASN A 218 14.33 -1.04 -28.93
C ASN A 218 14.07 -0.70 -30.42
N ASP A 219 15.06 -0.11 -31.07
CA ASP A 219 15.01 0.38 -32.45
C ASP A 219 13.90 1.42 -32.69
N THR A 220 13.50 2.13 -31.65
CA THR A 220 12.54 3.22 -31.72
C THR A 220 13.05 4.34 -32.64
N LYS A 221 12.16 4.85 -33.46
CA LYS A 221 12.40 6.04 -34.33
C LYS A 221 11.51 7.17 -33.86
N GLN A 222 12.07 8.35 -33.73
CA GLN A 222 11.31 9.58 -33.51
C GLN A 222 10.81 10.10 -34.85
N ILE A 223 9.49 10.30 -34.98
CA ILE A 223 8.85 10.79 -36.21
C ILE A 223 8.75 12.32 -36.18
N ASP A 224 8.32 12.85 -35.02
CA ASP A 224 8.27 14.29 -34.74
C ASP A 224 8.57 14.53 -33.26
N GLU A 225 8.39 15.77 -32.78
CA GLU A 225 8.73 16.17 -31.41
C GLU A 225 8.13 15.25 -30.31
N ARG A 226 6.94 14.70 -30.55
CA ARG A 226 6.18 13.92 -29.58
C ARG A 226 5.78 12.54 -30.07
N THR A 227 6.01 12.20 -31.32
CA THR A 227 5.58 10.96 -31.96
C THR A 227 6.75 10.03 -32.19
N PHE A 228 6.57 8.76 -31.79
CA PHE A 228 7.58 7.72 -31.88
C PHE A 228 7.01 6.47 -32.54
N HIS A 229 7.89 5.65 -33.11
CA HIS A 229 7.56 4.37 -33.71
C HIS A 229 8.52 3.29 -33.22
N SER A 230 7.99 2.23 -32.61
CA SER A 230 8.74 1.05 -32.14
C SER A 230 8.38 -0.15 -33.01
N PRO A 231 9.30 -0.62 -33.90
CA PRO A 231 8.97 -1.63 -34.91
C PRO A 231 8.75 -3.03 -34.32
N HIS A 232 9.25 -3.28 -33.10
CA HIS A 232 9.15 -4.58 -32.43
C HIS A 232 7.94 -4.69 -31.50
N TRP A 233 7.28 -3.58 -31.20
CA TRP A 233 6.10 -3.57 -30.32
C TRP A 233 4.83 -3.85 -31.11
N LYS A 234 4.30 -5.06 -30.93
CA LYS A 234 3.07 -5.53 -31.59
C LYS A 234 2.14 -6.11 -30.55
N ASP A 235 1.01 -5.47 -30.33
CA ASP A 235 0.00 -5.93 -29.39
C ASP A 235 -1.39 -5.52 -29.88
N SER A 236 -2.13 -6.49 -30.46
CA SER A 236 -3.43 -6.24 -31.07
C SER A 236 -4.53 -5.87 -30.06
N ARG A 237 -4.27 -5.97 -28.75
CA ARG A 237 -5.20 -5.51 -27.70
C ARG A 237 -5.20 -4.00 -27.56
N LEU A 238 -4.12 -3.34 -28.03
CA LEU A 238 -3.94 -1.89 -27.95
C LEU A 238 -4.45 -1.25 -29.25
N VAL A 239 -5.56 -0.53 -29.13
CA VAL A 239 -6.18 0.17 -30.27
C VAL A 239 -5.87 1.67 -30.22
N PRO A 240 -6.00 2.41 -31.36
CA PRO A 240 -5.86 3.86 -31.35
C PRO A 240 -6.72 4.54 -30.27
N GLY A 241 -6.13 5.47 -29.54
CA GLY A 241 -6.74 6.14 -28.38
C GLY A 241 -6.49 5.45 -27.02
N THR A 242 -5.95 4.21 -27.00
CA THR A 242 -5.49 3.59 -25.75
C THR A 242 -4.37 4.43 -25.14
N LYS A 243 -4.45 4.69 -23.83
CA LYS A 243 -3.39 5.33 -23.06
C LYS A 243 -2.54 4.27 -22.39
N VAL A 244 -1.21 4.38 -22.45
CA VAL A 244 -0.32 3.45 -21.76
C VAL A 244 0.56 4.24 -20.80
N ALA A 245 0.45 3.95 -19.51
CA ALA A 245 1.37 4.41 -18.48
C ALA A 245 2.63 3.54 -18.54
N MET A 246 3.68 4.08 -19.16
CA MET A 246 4.98 3.41 -19.34
C MET A 246 5.79 3.55 -18.06
N ARG A 247 6.20 2.43 -17.47
CA ARG A 247 6.87 2.40 -16.16
C ARG A 247 8.09 1.49 -16.15
N ASN A 248 8.95 1.72 -15.17
CA ASN A 248 9.87 0.73 -14.63
C ASN A 248 9.37 0.29 -13.25
N TYR A 249 10.10 -0.61 -12.59
CA TYR A 249 9.70 -1.11 -11.25
C TYR A 249 10.47 -0.46 -10.11
N GLU A 250 11.20 0.64 -10.36
CA GLU A 250 11.90 1.38 -9.30
C GLU A 250 10.91 2.08 -8.37
N ARG A 251 11.18 2.02 -7.07
CA ARG A 251 10.37 2.64 -6.00
C ARG A 251 11.30 3.35 -5.02
N PRO A 252 11.97 4.46 -5.39
CA PRO A 252 13.01 5.08 -4.56
C PRO A 252 12.46 5.75 -3.30
N ALA A 253 11.22 6.27 -3.32
CA ALA A 253 10.59 6.91 -2.17
C ALA A 253 9.07 7.00 -2.32
N PRO A 254 8.31 6.93 -1.20
CA PRO A 254 6.88 7.24 -1.17
C PRO A 254 6.63 8.77 -1.22
N GLY A 255 5.36 9.17 -1.40
CA GLY A 255 4.93 10.56 -1.25
C GLY A 255 5.02 11.05 0.20
N ILE A 256 4.61 10.20 1.14
CA ILE A 256 4.75 10.44 2.58
C ILE A 256 5.37 9.20 3.23
N PHE A 257 6.41 9.42 4.02
CA PHE A 257 7.06 8.39 4.83
C PHE A 257 6.83 8.63 6.32
N LEU A 258 6.22 7.65 7.00
CA LEU A 258 5.98 7.65 8.44
C LEU A 258 6.73 6.49 9.08
N THR A 259 7.59 6.77 10.08
CA THR A 259 8.28 5.71 10.82
C THR A 259 8.49 6.05 12.28
N GLU A 260 8.50 5.05 13.16
CA GLU A 260 8.76 5.15 14.59
C GLU A 260 7.91 6.25 15.28
N SER A 261 6.71 6.48 14.76
CA SER A 261 5.83 7.57 15.19
C SER A 261 4.54 7.02 15.82
N LYS A 262 3.89 7.86 16.63
CA LYS A 262 2.71 7.46 17.37
C LYS A 262 1.62 8.53 17.28
N ASP A 263 0.34 8.06 17.22
CA ASP A 263 -0.85 8.91 17.24
C ASP A 263 -0.81 9.97 16.11
N THR A 264 -0.69 9.50 14.86
CA THR A 264 -0.60 10.34 13.68
C THR A 264 -1.92 10.38 12.91
N ARG A 265 -2.36 11.57 12.51
CA ARG A 265 -3.57 11.79 11.71
C ARG A 265 -3.25 12.52 10.42
N PHE A 266 -3.83 12.05 9.33
CA PHE A 266 -3.80 12.65 8.00
C PHE A 266 -5.22 13.03 7.62
N GLU A 267 -5.47 14.33 7.36
CA GLU A 267 -6.81 14.84 7.11
C GLU A 267 -6.86 15.68 5.82
N ASN A 268 -7.74 15.32 4.89
CA ASN A 268 -7.93 16.06 3.64
C ASN A 268 -6.62 16.30 2.89
N ILE A 269 -5.90 15.21 2.59
CA ILE A 269 -4.64 15.19 1.83
C ILE A 269 -4.90 14.56 0.47
N PHE A 270 -4.20 15.07 -0.55
CA PHE A 270 -4.25 14.57 -1.92
C PHE A 270 -2.83 14.24 -2.40
N VAL A 271 -2.59 12.99 -2.79
CA VAL A 271 -1.36 12.59 -3.46
C VAL A 271 -1.71 12.30 -4.92
N HIS A 272 -1.30 13.19 -5.81
CA HIS A 272 -1.58 13.07 -7.24
C HIS A 272 -0.53 12.23 -7.97
N TYR A 273 0.69 12.21 -7.45
CA TYR A 273 1.76 11.33 -7.92
C TYR A 273 2.80 11.07 -6.81
N ALA A 274 3.37 9.86 -6.82
CA ALA A 274 4.57 9.49 -6.07
C ALA A 274 5.36 8.40 -6.81
N GLU A 275 6.68 8.42 -6.71
CA GLU A 275 7.58 7.45 -7.38
C GLU A 275 7.69 6.11 -6.62
N GLY A 276 6.89 5.90 -5.62
CA GLY A 276 6.69 4.69 -4.84
C GLY A 276 5.23 4.60 -4.45
N MET A 277 4.97 4.45 -3.17
CA MET A 277 3.63 4.48 -2.58
C MET A 277 3.19 5.91 -2.29
N GLY A 278 1.88 6.15 -2.18
CA GLY A 278 1.37 7.47 -1.77
C GLY A 278 1.72 7.78 -0.32
N LEU A 279 1.44 6.85 0.58
CA LEU A 279 1.87 6.83 1.98
C LEU A 279 2.51 5.48 2.29
N LEU A 280 3.70 5.47 2.86
CA LEU A 280 4.24 4.31 3.55
C LEU A 280 4.44 4.63 5.03
N ALA A 281 3.77 3.85 5.88
CA ALA A 281 3.97 3.85 7.32
C ALA A 281 4.61 2.55 7.76
N GLN A 282 5.69 2.63 8.52
CA GLN A 282 6.32 1.46 9.12
C GLN A 282 6.60 1.69 10.60
N VAL A 283 6.57 0.64 11.39
CA VAL A 283 6.97 0.64 12.81
C VAL A 283 6.35 1.82 13.56
N SER A 284 5.06 2.06 13.34
CA SER A 284 4.33 3.19 13.91
C SER A 284 3.03 2.73 14.57
N GLU A 285 2.51 3.52 15.50
CA GLU A 285 1.37 3.16 16.33
C GLU A 285 0.23 4.16 16.16
N ASN A 286 -1.02 3.68 15.96
CA ASN A 286 -2.24 4.47 15.85
C ASN A 286 -2.18 5.49 14.72
N ILE A 287 -2.64 5.11 13.54
CA ILE A 287 -2.62 5.94 12.34
C ILE A 287 -4.04 6.10 11.83
N ALA A 288 -4.47 7.34 11.60
CA ALA A 288 -5.78 7.65 11.07
C ALA A 288 -5.69 8.47 9.77
N LEU A 289 -6.38 7.99 8.75
CA LEU A 289 -6.55 8.63 7.45
C LEU A 289 -8.01 9.04 7.30
N GLU A 290 -8.28 10.34 7.30
CA GLU A 290 -9.61 10.90 7.05
C GLU A 290 -9.57 11.75 5.77
N LYS A 291 -10.26 11.30 4.72
CA LYS A 291 -10.17 11.92 3.39
C LYS A 291 -8.73 12.02 2.91
N PHE A 292 -7.98 10.94 3.08
CA PHE A 292 -6.68 10.76 2.44
C PHE A 292 -6.91 10.21 1.05
N ASN A 293 -6.49 10.96 0.03
CA ASN A 293 -6.80 10.65 -1.34
C ASN A 293 -5.50 10.41 -2.12
N VAL A 294 -5.46 9.30 -2.86
CA VAL A 294 -4.48 9.09 -3.91
C VAL A 294 -5.26 9.07 -5.22
N CYS A 295 -5.30 10.20 -5.89
CA CYS A 295 -6.23 10.42 -6.97
C CYS A 295 -5.70 11.43 -8.01
N LEU A 296 -6.30 11.40 -9.18
CA LEU A 296 -6.10 12.40 -10.24
C LEU A 296 -6.58 13.78 -9.78
N ARG A 297 -6.17 14.85 -10.48
CA ARG A 297 -6.62 16.23 -10.18
C ARG A 297 -8.05 16.53 -10.63
N GLY A 298 -8.85 15.52 -10.86
CA GLY A 298 -10.23 15.60 -11.34
C GLY A 298 -10.40 15.02 -12.73
N GLU A 299 -11.58 15.26 -13.31
CA GLU A 299 -11.95 14.68 -14.61
C GLU A 299 -11.09 15.20 -15.78
N ASP A 300 -10.60 16.43 -15.69
CA ASP A 300 -9.77 17.06 -16.71
C ASP A 300 -8.26 16.73 -16.59
N ASP A 301 -7.84 15.95 -15.57
CA ASP A 301 -6.44 15.52 -15.48
C ASP A 301 -6.09 14.65 -16.68
N PRO A 302 -5.05 15.00 -17.46
CA PRO A 302 -4.66 14.21 -18.62
C PRO A 302 -4.04 12.85 -18.25
N ARG A 303 -3.67 12.64 -17.01
CA ARG A 303 -3.08 11.39 -16.52
C ARG A 303 -4.15 10.33 -16.25
N TYR A 304 -3.73 9.07 -16.36
CA TYR A 304 -4.54 7.87 -16.07
C TYR A 304 -3.96 7.07 -14.90
N PHE A 305 -2.91 7.58 -14.28
CA PHE A 305 -2.19 6.95 -13.18
C PHE A 305 -1.91 7.95 -12.07
N THR A 306 -1.64 7.42 -10.88
CA THR A 306 -1.21 8.17 -9.70
C THR A 306 0.12 7.64 -9.19
N THR A 307 0.17 6.68 -8.25
CA THR A 307 1.40 6.18 -7.65
C THR A 307 2.02 5.02 -8.44
N GLN A 308 3.34 4.88 -8.33
CA GLN A 308 4.09 3.77 -8.93
C GLN A 308 3.78 2.42 -8.28
N ALA A 309 3.31 2.42 -7.04
CA ALA A 309 2.90 1.26 -6.27
C ALA A 309 1.59 1.58 -5.51
N ASP A 310 1.46 1.13 -4.26
CA ASP A 310 0.22 1.25 -3.49
C ASP A 310 -0.16 2.70 -3.20
N ALA A 311 -1.44 2.94 -2.96
CA ALA A 311 -1.86 4.24 -2.45
C ALA A 311 -1.41 4.40 -0.99
N THR A 312 -1.66 3.40 -0.14
CA THR A 312 -1.24 3.41 1.26
C THR A 312 -0.71 2.03 1.68
N HIS A 313 0.37 2.03 2.46
CA HIS A 313 1.04 0.81 2.86
C HIS A 313 1.51 0.88 4.31
N PHE A 314 1.23 -0.16 5.08
CA PHE A 314 1.51 -0.23 6.52
C PHE A 314 2.29 -1.50 6.83
N SER A 315 3.58 -1.35 7.15
CA SER A 315 4.50 -2.45 7.41
C SER A 315 4.94 -2.49 8.88
N GLY A 316 4.57 -3.55 9.62
CA GLY A 316 4.95 -3.69 11.03
C GLY A 316 4.44 -2.52 11.89
N CYS A 317 3.23 -2.05 11.66
CA CYS A 317 2.55 -1.07 12.51
C CYS A 317 1.80 -1.76 13.65
N LYS A 318 1.38 -1.00 14.67
CA LYS A 318 0.57 -1.52 15.78
C LYS A 318 -0.54 -0.55 16.20
N GLY A 319 -1.33 -0.97 17.20
CA GLY A 319 -2.49 -0.22 17.64
C GLY A 319 -3.59 -0.27 16.58
N LYS A 320 -4.05 0.86 16.07
CA LYS A 320 -5.16 0.92 15.13
C LYS A 320 -4.81 1.70 13.85
N ILE A 321 -5.14 1.12 12.71
CA ILE A 321 -5.11 1.78 11.41
C ILE A 321 -6.56 2.06 11.00
N ILE A 322 -6.88 3.32 10.74
CA ILE A 322 -8.19 3.78 10.28
C ILE A 322 -8.02 4.47 8.94
N SER A 323 -8.80 4.08 7.93
CA SER A 323 -8.88 4.78 6.64
C SER A 323 -10.34 4.97 6.27
N CYS A 324 -10.78 6.24 6.23
CA CYS A 324 -12.17 6.58 5.95
C CYS A 324 -12.30 7.71 4.94
N ASN A 325 -13.36 7.62 4.11
CA ASN A 325 -13.77 8.68 3.18
C ASN A 325 -12.69 9.06 2.13
N GLY A 326 -11.78 8.13 1.80
CA GLY A 326 -10.73 8.31 0.81
C GLY A 326 -11.15 7.95 -0.61
N LEU A 327 -10.50 8.58 -1.59
CA LEU A 327 -10.55 8.19 -3.00
C LEU A 327 -9.18 7.64 -3.41
N TYR A 328 -9.16 6.40 -3.88
CA TYR A 328 -7.98 5.69 -4.35
C TYR A 328 -8.18 5.28 -5.80
N GLU A 329 -7.49 5.95 -6.73
CA GLU A 329 -7.66 5.68 -8.16
C GLU A 329 -6.36 5.71 -8.95
N GLY A 330 -6.26 4.89 -9.98
CA GLY A 330 -5.16 4.91 -10.95
C GLY A 330 -3.79 4.53 -10.38
N MET A 331 -3.71 4.00 -9.16
CA MET A 331 -2.46 3.50 -8.59
C MET A 331 -2.04 2.20 -9.28
N MET A 332 -0.72 1.95 -9.29
CA MET A 332 -0.14 0.79 -9.98
C MET A 332 -0.03 -0.45 -9.08
N ASP A 333 -0.66 -0.42 -7.91
CA ASP A 333 -0.86 -1.56 -7.00
C ASP A 333 -2.06 -1.30 -6.06
N ASP A 334 -2.02 -1.71 -4.80
CA ASP A 334 -3.14 -1.75 -3.88
C ASP A 334 -3.59 -0.35 -3.37
N ALA A 335 -4.87 -0.18 -3.02
CA ALA A 335 -5.32 1.03 -2.32
C ALA A 335 -4.81 1.05 -0.88
N ILE A 336 -4.77 -0.10 -0.24
CA ILE A 336 -4.19 -0.29 1.08
C ILE A 336 -3.57 -1.68 1.18
N ASN A 337 -2.37 -1.75 1.74
CA ASN A 337 -1.71 -2.99 2.13
C ASN A 337 -1.31 -2.89 3.60
N VAL A 338 -1.68 -3.89 4.41
CA VAL A 338 -1.37 -3.95 5.86
C VAL A 338 -0.78 -5.30 6.19
N HIS A 339 0.47 -5.31 6.65
CA HIS A 339 1.19 -6.52 7.05
C HIS A 339 2.30 -6.23 8.05
N GLY A 340 2.81 -7.27 8.70
CA GLY A 340 4.12 -7.26 9.34
C GLY A 340 5.18 -7.86 8.41
N THR A 341 6.41 -8.05 8.90
CA THR A 341 7.49 -8.65 8.12
C THR A 341 8.05 -9.87 8.83
N TYR A 342 8.10 -11.01 8.13
CA TYR A 342 8.81 -12.18 8.64
C TYR A 342 10.31 -11.97 8.62
N LEU A 343 10.99 -12.30 9.71
CA LEU A 343 12.41 -12.65 9.66
C LEU A 343 12.54 -14.16 9.43
N LYS A 344 13.40 -14.58 8.53
CA LYS A 344 13.69 -15.99 8.30
C LYS A 344 14.86 -16.43 9.17
N ILE A 345 14.71 -17.54 9.88
CA ILE A 345 15.80 -18.17 10.63
C ILE A 345 16.81 -18.74 9.64
N ILE A 346 18.06 -18.28 9.72
CA ILE A 346 19.15 -18.71 8.87
C ILE A 346 20.19 -19.55 9.63
N GLU A 347 20.23 -19.44 10.97
CA GLU A 347 21.11 -20.22 11.84
C GLU A 347 20.44 -20.43 13.20
N LYS A 348 20.59 -21.63 13.77
CA LYS A 348 20.24 -21.95 15.17
C LYS A 348 21.55 -22.04 15.96
N VAL A 349 21.81 -21.01 16.78
CA VAL A 349 23.06 -20.89 17.54
C VAL A 349 23.05 -21.84 18.74
N ASP A 350 21.91 -21.88 19.47
CA ASP A 350 21.69 -22.76 20.61
C ASP A 350 20.16 -23.00 20.80
N ASP A 351 19.73 -23.50 21.96
CA ASP A 351 18.34 -23.82 22.26
C ASP A 351 17.44 -22.58 22.45
N LYS A 352 18.00 -21.38 22.60
CA LYS A 352 17.30 -20.12 22.79
C LYS A 352 17.67 -19.03 21.80
N THR A 353 18.71 -19.24 20.99
CA THR A 353 19.29 -18.18 20.17
C THR A 353 19.34 -18.56 18.70
N VAL A 354 18.89 -17.65 17.86
CA VAL A 354 18.96 -17.78 16.38
C VAL A 354 19.60 -16.55 15.75
N ILE A 355 20.11 -16.72 14.53
CA ILE A 355 20.31 -15.63 13.57
C ILE A 355 19.13 -15.63 12.61
N ALA A 356 18.47 -14.50 12.48
CA ALA A 356 17.33 -14.32 11.59
C ALA A 356 17.55 -13.12 10.66
N ARG A 357 16.98 -13.18 9.45
CA ARG A 357 17.28 -12.25 8.36
C ARG A 357 16.02 -11.73 7.70
N TYR A 358 16.00 -10.43 7.36
CA TYR A 358 15.14 -9.86 6.33
C TYR A 358 15.51 -10.47 4.97
N MET A 359 14.55 -11.06 4.29
CA MET A 359 14.84 -11.79 3.05
C MET A 359 14.53 -10.99 1.78
N HIS A 360 13.54 -10.10 1.80
CA HIS A 360 13.20 -9.34 0.62
C HIS A 360 14.17 -8.15 0.41
N PRO A 361 14.66 -7.91 -0.82
CA PRO A 361 15.66 -6.87 -1.09
C PRO A 361 15.15 -5.44 -0.85
N GLN A 362 13.85 -5.23 -0.83
CA GLN A 362 13.21 -3.94 -0.54
C GLN A 362 12.67 -3.83 0.89
N ALA A 363 12.89 -4.82 1.77
CA ALA A 363 12.38 -4.79 3.14
C ALA A 363 13.49 -5.17 4.13
N TYR A 364 14.32 -4.19 4.50
CA TYR A 364 15.38 -4.36 5.51
C TYR A 364 15.88 -3.00 6.03
N GLY A 365 16.64 -3.05 7.12
CA GLY A 365 17.39 -1.90 7.64
C GLY A 365 16.62 -1.01 8.59
N PHE A 366 15.41 -1.40 8.97
CA PHE A 366 14.55 -0.72 9.94
C PHE A 366 14.32 -1.59 11.19
N TYR A 367 13.72 -1.01 12.21
CA TYR A 367 13.39 -1.72 13.44
C TYR A 367 12.40 -2.87 13.17
N TRP A 368 12.66 -4.05 13.76
CA TRP A 368 11.77 -5.20 13.64
C TRP A 368 11.11 -5.59 14.95
N GLY A 369 11.77 -5.38 16.07
CA GLY A 369 11.27 -5.76 17.37
C GLY A 369 12.28 -5.44 18.48
N GLY A 370 11.83 -5.55 19.74
CA GLY A 370 12.60 -5.28 20.94
C GLY A 370 12.46 -6.33 22.02
N GLN A 371 13.18 -6.14 23.11
CA GLN A 371 13.06 -6.95 24.31
C GLN A 371 11.62 -6.90 24.85
N GLY A 372 11.05 -8.04 25.16
CA GLY A 372 9.69 -8.19 25.69
C GLY A 372 8.64 -8.44 24.61
N ASP A 373 8.97 -8.24 23.31
CA ASP A 373 8.03 -8.51 22.23
C ASP A 373 7.72 -10.00 22.13
N LYS A 374 6.44 -10.33 21.99
CA LYS A 374 5.98 -11.69 21.74
C LYS A 374 6.13 -12.04 20.28
N VAL A 375 6.57 -13.26 20.04
CA VAL A 375 6.77 -13.78 18.68
C VAL A 375 6.17 -15.17 18.53
N GLN A 376 5.84 -15.52 17.29
CA GLN A 376 5.49 -16.89 16.92
C GLN A 376 6.31 -17.35 15.73
N PHE A 377 6.41 -18.68 15.55
CA PHE A 377 7.19 -19.30 14.48
C PHE A 377 6.26 -19.91 13.44
N VAL A 378 6.65 -19.78 12.17
CA VAL A 378 5.87 -20.26 11.03
C VAL A 378 6.75 -21.15 10.13
N ARG A 379 6.28 -22.37 9.81
CA ARG A 379 6.91 -23.22 8.80
C ARG A 379 6.68 -22.62 7.41
N SER A 380 7.71 -22.13 6.75
CA SER A 380 7.53 -21.43 5.47
C SER A 380 6.93 -22.31 4.36
N LYS A 381 7.23 -23.61 4.32
CA LYS A 381 6.73 -24.51 3.28
C LYS A 381 5.24 -24.82 3.37
N THR A 382 4.71 -24.92 4.59
CA THR A 382 3.29 -25.26 4.85
C THR A 382 2.50 -24.10 5.43
N MET A 383 3.15 -22.99 5.78
CA MET A 383 2.57 -21.83 6.47
C MET A 383 1.85 -22.21 7.77
N GLU A 384 2.31 -23.27 8.43
CA GLU A 384 1.80 -23.67 9.75
C GLU A 384 2.42 -22.81 10.83
N VAL A 385 1.58 -22.17 11.61
CA VAL A 385 1.97 -21.46 12.82
C VAL A 385 2.17 -22.47 13.94
N LEU A 386 3.30 -22.43 14.64
CA LEU A 386 3.55 -23.26 15.80
C LEU A 386 2.69 -22.80 17.00
N ASP A 387 2.26 -23.75 17.85
CA ASP A 387 1.32 -23.47 18.95
C ASP A 387 1.93 -22.59 20.05
N GLU A 388 3.24 -22.71 20.27
CA GLU A 388 3.91 -22.00 21.36
C GLU A 388 4.45 -20.64 20.86
N CYS A 389 3.97 -19.57 21.50
CA CYS A 389 4.58 -18.25 21.38
C CYS A 389 5.82 -18.17 22.29
N ASN A 390 6.78 -17.32 21.89
CA ASN A 390 7.94 -17.01 22.71
C ASN A 390 8.05 -15.49 22.94
N GLU A 391 9.00 -15.06 23.73
CA GLU A 391 9.26 -13.66 24.02
C GLU A 391 10.73 -13.36 23.73
N ILE A 392 11.02 -12.19 23.18
CA ILE A 392 12.38 -11.73 22.91
C ILE A 392 13.05 -11.31 24.21
N ALA A 393 14.09 -12.02 24.62
CA ALA A 393 14.96 -11.62 25.73
C ALA A 393 15.99 -10.57 25.30
N ALA A 394 16.52 -10.69 24.07
CA ALA A 394 17.44 -9.74 23.46
C ALA A 394 17.42 -9.86 21.93
N ILE A 395 17.58 -8.73 21.26
CA ILE A 395 17.75 -8.64 19.80
C ILE A 395 18.83 -7.60 19.50
N ILE A 396 19.82 -7.97 18.72
CA ILE A 396 20.90 -7.09 18.28
C ILE A 396 21.21 -7.30 16.80
N PRO A 397 21.60 -6.26 16.05
CA PRO A 397 22.13 -6.43 14.70
C PRO A 397 23.28 -7.42 14.67
N HIS A 398 23.36 -8.23 13.61
CA HIS A 398 24.40 -9.26 13.45
C HIS A 398 25.37 -8.93 12.31
N ASP A 399 24.88 -8.41 11.21
CA ASP A 399 25.71 -8.07 10.03
C ASP A 399 26.21 -6.63 10.01
N LYS A 400 25.81 -5.81 10.98
CA LYS A 400 26.23 -4.40 11.15
C LYS A 400 26.34 -4.01 12.61
N GLU A 401 27.03 -2.88 12.88
CA GLU A 401 27.17 -2.34 14.24
C GLU A 401 25.88 -1.66 14.75
N THR A 402 25.06 -1.14 13.83
CA THR A 402 23.83 -0.41 14.13
C THR A 402 22.63 -1.04 13.46
N LEU A 403 21.44 -0.70 13.97
CA LEU A 403 20.16 -1.13 13.40
C LEU A 403 19.98 -0.65 11.94
N HIS A 404 20.40 0.59 11.65
CA HIS A 404 20.23 1.17 10.32
C HIS A 404 20.96 0.37 9.23
N GLY A 405 20.20 -0.13 8.28
CA GLY A 405 20.67 -0.93 7.18
C GLY A 405 21.00 -2.39 7.53
N ALA A 406 20.77 -2.83 8.77
CA ALA A 406 20.97 -4.21 9.18
C ALA A 406 19.94 -5.13 8.47
N LYS A 407 20.44 -6.28 8.01
CA LYS A 407 19.61 -7.35 7.43
C LYS A 407 19.47 -8.53 8.37
N GLU A 408 20.43 -8.73 9.26
CA GLU A 408 20.51 -9.89 10.15
C GLU A 408 20.49 -9.47 11.60
N PHE A 409 19.81 -10.27 12.41
CA PHE A 409 19.68 -10.07 13.84
C PHE A 409 20.03 -11.36 14.58
N LYS A 410 20.81 -11.23 15.65
CA LYS A 410 20.93 -12.26 16.67
C LYS A 410 19.82 -12.06 17.69
N ILE A 411 18.89 -13.02 17.75
CA ILE A 411 17.71 -12.99 18.63
C ILE A 411 17.86 -14.09 19.66
N THR A 412 17.79 -13.71 20.93
CA THR A 412 17.73 -14.63 22.06
C THR A 412 16.33 -14.57 22.67
N PHE A 413 15.72 -15.73 22.90
CA PHE A 413 14.37 -15.86 23.46
C PHE A 413 14.40 -16.20 24.94
N VAL A 414 13.32 -15.88 25.64
CA VAL A 414 13.14 -16.19 27.08
C VAL A 414 13.08 -17.70 27.30
N ASN A 415 12.30 -18.41 26.49
CA ASN A 415 12.14 -19.87 26.56
C ASN A 415 12.93 -20.57 25.45
N PRO A 416 13.30 -21.85 25.65
CA PRO A 416 13.83 -22.65 24.55
C PRO A 416 12.88 -22.68 23.36
N ILE A 417 13.43 -22.61 22.14
CA ILE A 417 12.66 -22.74 20.91
C ILE A 417 12.34 -24.20 20.62
N ASP A 418 11.24 -24.44 19.91
CA ASP A 418 10.83 -25.78 19.50
C ASP A 418 11.98 -26.55 18.84
N THR A 419 12.14 -27.81 19.21
CA THR A 419 13.23 -28.67 18.71
C THR A 419 13.10 -28.97 17.21
N THR A 420 11.88 -28.81 16.64
CA THR A 420 11.64 -29.00 15.19
C THR A 420 12.13 -27.82 14.36
N ILE A 421 12.44 -26.68 14.98
CA ILE A 421 12.94 -25.50 14.26
C ILE A 421 14.36 -25.81 13.75
N ASN A 422 14.43 -25.89 12.42
CA ASN A 422 15.64 -26.16 11.66
C ASN A 422 15.73 -25.16 10.50
N PRO A 423 16.83 -24.41 10.34
CA PRO A 423 17.03 -23.47 9.24
C PRO A 423 16.85 -24.08 7.84
N GLU A 424 17.23 -25.34 7.64
CA GLU A 424 17.13 -26.04 6.35
C GLU A 424 15.67 -26.29 5.91
N GLU A 425 14.74 -26.44 6.85
CA GLU A 425 13.33 -26.59 6.54
C GLU A 425 12.64 -25.26 6.27
N GLY A 426 13.26 -24.17 6.67
CA GLY A 426 12.75 -22.80 6.55
C GLY A 426 11.68 -22.47 7.61
N PHE A 427 12.01 -21.52 8.47
CA PHE A 427 11.10 -20.98 9.50
C PHE A 427 11.12 -19.47 9.46
N GLY A 428 9.93 -18.86 9.48
CA GLY A 428 9.74 -17.43 9.71
C GLY A 428 9.49 -17.16 11.19
N ILE A 429 9.86 -15.96 11.61
CA ILE A 429 9.49 -15.40 12.92
C ILE A 429 8.56 -14.22 12.64
N GLU A 430 7.37 -14.23 13.22
CA GLU A 430 6.41 -13.13 13.22
C GLU A 430 6.42 -12.42 14.57
N ASN A 431 6.46 -11.10 14.56
CA ASN A 431 6.34 -10.28 15.76
C ASN A 431 4.88 -9.93 16.00
N LEU A 432 4.32 -10.40 17.12
CA LEU A 432 2.91 -10.25 17.46
C LEU A 432 2.55 -8.90 18.08
N GLU A 433 3.53 -8.15 18.58
CA GLU A 433 3.31 -6.80 19.14
C GLU A 433 3.13 -5.75 18.01
N TRP A 434 3.71 -6.00 16.84
CA TRP A 434 3.63 -5.10 15.68
C TRP A 434 2.60 -5.56 14.66
N CYS A 435 1.37 -5.75 15.16
CA CYS A 435 0.17 -6.12 14.41
C CYS A 435 -0.94 -5.12 14.72
N PRO A 436 -1.56 -4.46 13.74
CA PRO A 436 -2.63 -3.49 13.97
C PRO A 436 -4.02 -4.11 13.89
N GLU A 437 -5.00 -3.50 14.57
CA GLU A 437 -6.39 -3.56 14.14
C GLU A 437 -6.59 -2.66 12.92
N VAL A 438 -7.48 -3.04 12.01
CA VAL A 438 -7.78 -2.28 10.79
C VAL A 438 -9.26 -1.93 10.70
N TYR A 439 -9.54 -0.67 10.40
CA TYR A 439 -10.87 -0.19 10.04
C TYR A 439 -10.79 0.57 8.72
N PHE A 440 -11.31 -0.03 7.65
CA PHE A 440 -11.31 0.53 6.29
C PHE A 440 -12.74 0.72 5.82
N ALA A 441 -13.23 1.96 5.77
CA ALA A 441 -14.66 2.23 5.54
C ALA A 441 -14.93 3.48 4.70
N ASP A 442 -16.05 3.46 3.97
CA ASP A 442 -16.57 4.61 3.22
C ASP A 442 -15.60 5.13 2.14
N ASN A 443 -14.69 4.27 1.62
CA ASN A 443 -13.71 4.62 0.60
C ASN A 443 -14.20 4.22 -0.80
N VAL A 444 -13.66 4.89 -1.81
CA VAL A 444 -13.83 4.55 -3.23
C VAL A 444 -12.48 4.09 -3.79
N ILE A 445 -12.41 2.89 -4.33
CA ILE A 445 -11.25 2.30 -4.97
C ILE A 445 -11.61 2.05 -6.43
N ARG A 446 -10.85 2.64 -7.36
CA ARG A 446 -11.19 2.48 -8.78
C ARG A 446 -10.00 2.56 -9.74
N ASN A 447 -10.15 1.91 -10.89
CA ASN A 447 -9.24 2.04 -12.05
C ASN A 447 -7.77 1.72 -11.72
N ASN A 448 -7.52 0.89 -10.73
CA ASN A 448 -6.18 0.53 -10.32
C ASN A 448 -5.68 -0.76 -10.97
N ARG A 449 -4.37 -0.88 -11.05
CA ARG A 449 -3.72 -2.14 -11.39
C ARG A 449 -3.78 -3.08 -10.18
N ALA A 450 -3.93 -4.36 -10.48
CA ALA A 450 -3.89 -5.51 -9.58
C ALA A 450 -5.01 -5.49 -8.52
N ARG A 451 -4.67 -5.39 -7.26
CA ARG A 451 -5.61 -5.63 -6.16
C ARG A 451 -6.22 -4.33 -5.66
N GLY A 452 -7.41 -4.42 -5.09
CA GLY A 452 -8.02 -3.30 -4.38
C GLY A 452 -7.39 -3.09 -3.01
N THR A 453 -7.38 -4.13 -2.19
CA THR A 453 -6.82 -4.08 -0.82
C THR A 453 -6.14 -5.38 -0.45
N LEU A 454 -5.15 -5.31 0.45
CA LEU A 454 -4.49 -6.46 1.05
C LEU A 454 -4.43 -6.30 2.57
N PHE A 455 -4.88 -7.34 3.29
CA PHE A 455 -4.83 -7.38 4.75
C PHE A 455 -4.20 -8.68 5.22
N SER A 456 -3.18 -8.56 6.06
CA SER A 456 -2.42 -9.67 6.63
C SER A 456 -2.08 -9.36 8.10
N THR A 457 -3.10 -9.31 8.96
CA THR A 457 -2.96 -9.10 10.40
C THR A 457 -3.79 -10.11 11.18
N PRO A 458 -3.30 -10.63 12.33
CA PRO A 458 -4.07 -11.52 13.18
C PRO A 458 -5.14 -10.80 14.02
N LEU A 459 -5.12 -9.47 14.07
CA LEU A 459 -6.07 -8.68 14.81
C LEU A 459 -7.31 -8.35 13.98
N LYS A 460 -8.29 -7.73 14.63
CA LYS A 460 -9.58 -7.43 14.01
C LYS A 460 -9.44 -6.51 12.79
N THR A 461 -9.97 -6.96 11.67
CA THR A 461 -10.07 -6.20 10.42
C THR A 461 -11.54 -6.02 10.03
N VAL A 462 -11.96 -4.77 9.80
CA VAL A 462 -13.31 -4.43 9.33
C VAL A 462 -13.21 -3.64 8.05
N VAL A 463 -13.84 -4.16 6.98
CA VAL A 463 -13.90 -3.54 5.65
C VAL A 463 -15.38 -3.32 5.32
N GLU A 464 -15.86 -2.09 5.39
CA GLU A 464 -17.30 -1.85 5.25
C GLU A 464 -17.67 -0.57 4.49
N ARG A 465 -18.78 -0.60 3.75
CA ARG A 465 -19.34 0.52 3.00
C ARG A 465 -18.38 1.14 1.96
N ASN A 466 -17.44 0.33 1.45
CA ASN A 466 -16.56 0.76 0.38
C ASN A 466 -17.16 0.43 -0.99
N THR A 467 -16.75 1.20 -2.00
CA THR A 467 -17.02 0.91 -3.41
C THR A 467 -15.72 0.52 -4.11
N PHE A 468 -15.67 -0.70 -4.63
CA PHE A 468 -14.60 -1.21 -5.50
C PHE A 468 -15.13 -1.18 -6.94
N ASP A 469 -14.61 -0.28 -7.75
CA ASP A 469 -15.08 -0.04 -9.11
C ASP A 469 -13.97 -0.29 -10.13
N HIS A 470 -14.10 -1.36 -10.92
CA HIS A 470 -13.09 -1.75 -11.91
C HIS A 470 -11.67 -1.90 -11.32
N THR A 471 -11.59 -2.47 -10.11
CA THR A 471 -10.32 -3.02 -9.61
C THR A 471 -9.91 -4.15 -10.55
N SER A 472 -8.79 -4.00 -11.24
CA SER A 472 -8.49 -4.87 -12.39
C SER A 472 -8.13 -6.31 -12.03
N GLY A 473 -7.68 -6.56 -10.79
CA GLY A 473 -7.52 -7.90 -10.21
C GLY A 473 -8.53 -8.18 -9.11
N THR A 474 -8.12 -8.90 -8.06
CA THR A 474 -8.95 -9.17 -6.88
C THR A 474 -9.25 -7.88 -6.11
N ALA A 475 -10.49 -7.69 -5.65
CA ALA A 475 -10.85 -6.49 -4.90
C ALA A 475 -10.32 -6.55 -3.46
N ILE A 476 -10.40 -7.70 -2.80
CA ILE A 476 -9.87 -7.89 -1.44
C ILE A 476 -9.03 -9.15 -1.42
N LEU A 477 -7.78 -9.01 -0.99
CA LEU A 477 -6.85 -10.10 -0.75
C LEU A 477 -6.57 -10.24 0.75
N LEU A 478 -6.76 -11.44 1.28
CA LEU A 478 -6.25 -11.87 2.58
C LEU A 478 -5.09 -12.83 2.31
N CYS A 479 -3.87 -12.42 2.65
CA CYS A 479 -2.65 -13.14 2.28
C CYS A 479 -1.87 -13.59 3.51
N GLY A 480 -0.64 -13.88 3.32
CA GLY A 480 0.44 -14.27 4.23
C GLY A 480 1.47 -15.02 3.41
N ASP A 481 2.70 -14.54 3.42
CA ASP A 481 3.77 -15.07 2.58
C ASP A 481 5.11 -15.09 3.32
N CYS A 482 5.62 -16.28 3.61
CA CYS A 482 6.95 -16.48 4.19
C CYS A 482 7.96 -17.03 3.17
N ASN A 483 7.75 -16.77 1.86
CA ASN A 483 8.54 -17.38 0.77
C ASN A 483 9.01 -16.38 -0.28
N GLY A 484 8.24 -15.34 -0.58
CA GLY A 484 8.53 -14.35 -1.62
C GLY A 484 8.66 -12.94 -1.05
N TRP A 485 7.55 -12.34 -0.65
CA TRP A 485 7.52 -10.99 -0.07
C TRP A 485 7.85 -10.95 1.41
N PHE A 486 7.67 -12.07 2.13
CA PHE A 486 7.88 -12.18 3.58
C PHE A 486 6.95 -11.26 4.39
N GLU A 487 5.70 -11.13 3.93
CA GLU A 487 4.66 -10.33 4.57
C GLU A 487 3.83 -11.22 5.51
N THR A 488 3.70 -10.82 6.80
CA THR A 488 2.94 -11.55 7.82
C THR A 488 1.48 -11.09 7.74
N GLY A 489 0.55 -11.79 8.18
CA GLY A 489 0.22 -12.71 9.22
C GLY A 489 -1.07 -13.43 8.88
N ALA A 490 -1.45 -14.33 9.75
CA ALA A 490 -2.67 -15.11 9.61
C ALA A 490 -3.92 -14.30 10.03
N CYS A 491 -4.88 -14.11 9.12
CA CYS A 491 -6.14 -13.42 9.44
C CYS A 491 -7.00 -14.28 10.36
N ARG A 492 -7.43 -13.73 11.52
CA ARG A 492 -8.17 -14.43 12.56
C ARG A 492 -9.60 -13.90 12.78
N ASP A 493 -9.79 -12.60 12.56
CA ASP A 493 -11.07 -11.90 12.77
C ASP A 493 -11.24 -10.85 11.68
N VAL A 494 -11.91 -11.22 10.57
CA VAL A 494 -12.14 -10.33 9.43
C VAL A 494 -13.63 -10.22 9.14
N THR A 495 -14.12 -9.00 9.05
CA THR A 495 -15.50 -8.70 8.64
C THR A 495 -15.49 -7.83 7.38
N ILE A 496 -16.07 -8.34 6.30
CA ILE A 496 -16.26 -7.65 5.01
C ILE A 496 -17.75 -7.49 4.81
N ARG A 497 -18.28 -6.25 4.96
CA ARG A 497 -19.73 -6.04 4.91
C ARG A 497 -20.15 -4.75 4.26
N ASP A 498 -21.37 -4.75 3.72
CA ASP A 498 -22.03 -3.56 3.18
C ASP A 498 -21.20 -2.87 2.07
N ASN A 499 -20.28 -3.61 1.39
CA ASN A 499 -19.47 -3.09 0.29
C ASN A 499 -20.15 -3.34 -1.06
N LYS A 500 -19.76 -2.52 -2.04
CA LYS A 500 -20.14 -2.70 -3.43
C LYS A 500 -18.93 -3.00 -4.30
N PHE A 501 -18.99 -4.12 -5.04
CA PHE A 501 -17.96 -4.55 -5.99
C PHE A 501 -18.52 -4.46 -7.40
N ILE A 502 -17.87 -3.72 -8.29
CA ILE A 502 -18.32 -3.48 -9.67
C ILE A 502 -17.21 -3.92 -10.61
N ASN A 503 -17.47 -4.96 -11.41
CA ASN A 503 -16.60 -5.44 -12.48
C ASN A 503 -15.12 -5.54 -12.12
N SER A 504 -14.82 -6.09 -10.95
CA SER A 504 -13.45 -6.51 -10.62
C SER A 504 -13.02 -7.69 -11.51
N LEU A 505 -11.73 -8.06 -11.49
CA LEU A 505 -11.17 -9.20 -12.22
C LEU A 505 -11.10 -9.03 -13.75
N THR A 506 -11.04 -7.81 -14.25
CA THR A 506 -10.88 -7.57 -15.69
C THR A 506 -9.52 -8.02 -16.24
N ASN A 507 -8.57 -8.32 -15.35
CA ASN A 507 -7.21 -8.77 -15.67
C ASN A 507 -6.73 -9.87 -14.72
N LEU A 508 -5.69 -10.61 -15.12
CA LEU A 508 -5.00 -11.60 -14.30
C LEU A 508 -3.69 -11.02 -13.78
N PHE A 509 -3.60 -10.83 -12.48
CA PHE A 509 -2.38 -10.46 -11.77
C PHE A 509 -2.05 -11.52 -10.71
N GLN A 510 -0.92 -11.38 -10.02
CA GLN A 510 -0.57 -12.26 -8.93
C GLN A 510 -1.67 -12.29 -7.86
N PHE A 511 -2.02 -13.50 -7.38
CA PHE A 511 -3.09 -13.76 -6.40
C PHE A 511 -4.53 -13.40 -6.86
N THR A 512 -4.75 -13.23 -8.15
CA THR A 512 -6.08 -12.94 -8.71
C THR A 512 -6.83 -14.25 -9.02
N GLU A 513 -7.64 -14.74 -8.08
CA GLU A 513 -8.43 -15.97 -8.24
C GLU A 513 -9.95 -15.70 -8.19
N ALA A 514 -10.37 -14.68 -7.44
CA ALA A 514 -11.77 -14.29 -7.26
C ALA A 514 -11.89 -12.81 -6.87
N VAL A 515 -13.11 -12.27 -6.80
CA VAL A 515 -13.35 -10.90 -6.30
C VAL A 515 -12.81 -10.74 -4.89
N ILE A 516 -13.04 -11.73 -4.03
CA ILE A 516 -12.39 -11.84 -2.71
C ILE A 516 -11.52 -13.08 -2.73
N SER A 517 -10.22 -12.92 -2.54
CA SER A 517 -9.24 -14.02 -2.52
C SER A 517 -8.63 -14.16 -1.12
N ILE A 518 -8.83 -15.31 -0.51
CA ILE A 518 -8.12 -15.74 0.71
C ILE A 518 -6.99 -16.65 0.23
N TYR A 519 -5.81 -16.07 0.03
CA TYR A 519 -4.72 -16.73 -0.68
C TYR A 519 -3.38 -16.61 0.07
N PRO A 520 -3.13 -17.42 1.10
CA PRO A 520 -1.79 -17.54 1.67
C PRO A 520 -0.86 -18.27 0.68
N GLU A 521 0.40 -17.84 0.61
CA GLU A 521 1.40 -18.49 -0.24
C GLU A 521 1.94 -19.73 0.46
N ILE A 522 1.42 -20.90 0.09
CA ILE A 522 1.76 -22.20 0.69
C ILE A 522 2.38 -23.11 -0.36
N PRO A 523 3.71 -23.21 -0.44
CA PRO A 523 4.39 -24.08 -1.42
C PRO A 523 4.01 -25.55 -1.31
N ASN A 524 3.84 -26.04 -0.10
CA ASN A 524 3.56 -27.46 0.15
C ASN A 524 2.22 -27.66 0.90
N LEU A 525 1.12 -27.32 0.25
CA LEU A 525 -0.21 -27.41 0.82
C LEU A 525 -0.61 -28.84 1.20
N LYS A 526 -0.10 -29.86 0.49
CA LYS A 526 -0.46 -31.26 0.72
C LYS A 526 0.00 -31.77 2.10
N ASP A 527 1.11 -31.24 2.61
CA ASP A 527 1.68 -31.65 3.88
C ASP A 527 1.22 -30.79 5.05
N GLN A 528 0.42 -29.74 4.78
CA GLN A 528 -0.12 -28.87 5.80
C GLN A 528 -1.09 -29.63 6.73
N GLN A 529 -0.88 -29.56 8.04
CA GLN A 529 -1.73 -30.19 9.05
C GLN A 529 -2.70 -29.20 9.71
N LYS A 530 -2.31 -27.92 9.84
CA LYS A 530 -3.10 -26.85 10.45
C LYS A 530 -3.44 -25.77 9.43
N TYR A 531 -4.65 -25.23 9.50
CA TYR A 531 -5.07 -24.12 8.64
C TYR A 531 -4.28 -22.85 8.97
N PHE A 532 -3.99 -22.04 7.94
CA PHE A 532 -3.27 -20.79 8.16
C PHE A 532 -4.18 -19.68 8.68
N HIS A 533 -5.33 -19.46 8.03
CA HIS A 533 -6.31 -18.46 8.44
C HIS A 533 -7.39 -19.02 9.37
N GLY A 534 -8.05 -18.15 10.16
CA GLY A 534 -9.08 -18.57 11.10
C GLY A 534 -8.53 -19.44 12.24
N GLY A 535 -9.22 -20.55 12.55
CA GLY A 535 -8.82 -21.54 13.56
C GLY A 535 -9.69 -21.54 14.81
N GLU A 536 -9.49 -22.54 15.66
CA GLU A 536 -10.28 -22.75 16.87
C GLU A 536 -10.21 -21.52 17.80
N GLY A 537 -11.37 -21.07 18.28
CA GLY A 537 -11.48 -19.89 19.14
C GLY A 537 -11.45 -18.54 18.42
N HIS A 538 -11.32 -18.52 17.10
CA HIS A 538 -11.32 -17.29 16.30
C HIS A 538 -12.60 -17.15 15.46
N PRO A 539 -13.10 -15.91 15.21
CA PRO A 539 -14.28 -15.69 14.38
C PRO A 539 -14.11 -16.13 12.92
N GLY A 540 -12.88 -16.13 12.41
CA GLY A 540 -12.58 -16.40 11.01
C GLY A 540 -12.90 -15.22 10.10
N VAL A 541 -13.43 -15.50 8.89
CA VAL A 541 -13.78 -14.49 7.88
C VAL A 541 -15.30 -14.47 7.68
N LEU A 542 -15.90 -13.31 7.92
CA LEU A 542 -17.32 -13.04 7.69
C LEU A 542 -17.47 -12.09 6.48
N ILE A 543 -18.21 -12.53 5.45
CA ILE A 543 -18.55 -11.76 4.26
C ILE A 543 -20.07 -11.64 4.23
N GLU A 544 -20.60 -10.44 4.56
CA GLU A 544 -22.05 -10.28 4.70
C GLU A 544 -22.61 -8.98 4.09
N ASN A 545 -23.83 -9.06 3.56
CA ASN A 545 -24.59 -7.90 3.06
C ASN A 545 -23.87 -7.10 1.97
N ASN A 546 -22.98 -7.70 1.19
CA ASN A 546 -22.29 -7.01 0.10
C ASN A 546 -23.07 -7.16 -1.21
N GLU A 547 -22.89 -6.21 -2.13
CA GLU A 547 -23.37 -6.27 -3.50
C GLU A 547 -22.22 -6.51 -4.47
N PHE A 548 -22.29 -7.62 -5.23
CA PHE A 548 -21.34 -7.98 -6.27
C PHE A 548 -22.01 -7.80 -7.63
N VAL A 549 -21.60 -6.83 -8.41
CA VAL A 549 -21.98 -6.64 -9.81
C VAL A 549 -20.81 -7.12 -10.67
N THR A 550 -20.95 -8.25 -11.33
CA THR A 550 -19.82 -8.96 -11.95
C THR A 550 -20.17 -9.54 -13.31
N PHE A 551 -19.21 -9.55 -14.21
CA PHE A 551 -19.30 -10.18 -15.53
C PHE A 551 -18.79 -11.63 -15.54
N ASP A 552 -17.97 -12.05 -14.55
CA ASP A 552 -17.36 -13.37 -14.49
C ASP A 552 -17.85 -14.16 -13.26
N ARG A 553 -17.49 -15.44 -13.19
CA ARG A 553 -18.01 -16.38 -12.18
C ARG A 553 -17.37 -16.22 -10.78
N PRO A 554 -16.05 -16.07 -10.61
CA PRO A 554 -15.40 -16.20 -9.31
C PRO A 554 -15.77 -15.08 -8.33
N ILE A 555 -16.45 -15.39 -7.24
CA ILE A 555 -16.77 -14.45 -6.16
C ILE A 555 -15.82 -14.63 -4.99
N VAL A 556 -15.63 -15.87 -4.51
CA VAL A 556 -14.71 -16.17 -3.40
C VAL A 556 -13.78 -17.31 -3.79
N PHE A 557 -12.50 -17.08 -3.64
CA PHE A 557 -11.49 -18.12 -3.55
C PHE A 557 -10.98 -18.20 -2.10
N ALA A 558 -10.98 -19.40 -1.53
CA ALA A 558 -10.52 -19.60 -0.16
C ALA A 558 -9.55 -20.78 -0.08
N LYS A 559 -8.33 -20.51 0.38
CA LYS A 559 -7.26 -21.49 0.57
C LYS A 559 -6.78 -21.49 2.03
N SER A 560 -6.78 -22.67 2.65
CA SER A 560 -6.27 -22.89 4.01
C SER A 560 -6.92 -22.01 5.07
N ILE A 561 -8.24 -22.16 5.25
CA ILE A 561 -9.01 -21.43 6.25
C ILE A 561 -9.92 -22.36 7.06
N ASP A 562 -10.00 -22.13 8.36
CA ASP A 562 -10.97 -22.70 9.27
C ASP A 562 -11.89 -21.59 9.82
N GLY A 563 -13.13 -21.54 9.31
CA GLY A 563 -14.13 -20.52 9.63
C GLY A 563 -14.29 -19.47 8.52
N LEU A 564 -15.24 -19.73 7.58
CA LEU A 564 -15.65 -18.81 6.52
C LEU A 564 -17.17 -18.73 6.46
N THR A 565 -17.73 -17.55 6.61
CA THR A 565 -19.17 -17.32 6.46
C THR A 565 -19.44 -16.32 5.33
N PHE A 566 -20.26 -16.72 4.36
CA PHE A 566 -20.75 -15.87 3.27
C PHE A 566 -22.28 -15.83 3.32
N ARG A 567 -22.86 -14.70 3.79
CA ARG A 567 -24.30 -14.61 4.01
C ARG A 567 -24.91 -13.26 3.67
N GLY A 568 -26.19 -13.28 3.28
CA GLY A 568 -26.95 -12.06 3.02
C GLY A 568 -26.43 -11.22 1.86
N ASN A 569 -25.54 -11.77 1.02
CA ASN A 569 -24.93 -11.05 -0.09
C ASN A 569 -25.81 -11.14 -1.34
N LYS A 570 -25.68 -10.14 -2.22
CA LYS A 570 -26.35 -10.09 -3.51
C LYS A 570 -25.31 -10.15 -4.63
N VAL A 571 -25.44 -11.13 -5.52
CA VAL A 571 -24.60 -11.31 -6.71
C VAL A 571 -25.42 -11.04 -7.95
N ILE A 572 -25.05 -10.02 -8.71
CA ILE A 572 -25.70 -9.56 -9.93
C ILE A 572 -24.75 -9.85 -11.10
N GLN A 573 -25.13 -10.83 -11.93
CA GLN A 573 -24.41 -11.13 -13.16
C GLN A 573 -24.76 -10.10 -14.23
N ASN A 574 -23.74 -9.56 -14.93
CA ASN A 574 -23.89 -8.71 -16.11
C ASN A 574 -23.10 -9.26 -17.30
N ASP A 575 -23.21 -8.61 -18.47
CA ASP A 575 -22.55 -8.97 -19.71
C ASP A 575 -21.59 -7.86 -20.19
N ASP A 576 -21.06 -7.03 -19.30
CA ASP A 576 -20.19 -5.90 -19.64
C ASP A 576 -18.87 -6.36 -20.27
N PHE A 577 -18.38 -7.54 -19.87
CA PHE A 577 -17.21 -8.20 -20.44
C PHE A 577 -17.46 -9.69 -20.62
N PRO A 578 -16.81 -10.35 -21.60
CA PRO A 578 -16.83 -11.81 -21.70
C PRO A 578 -16.15 -12.47 -20.51
N ALA A 579 -16.75 -13.50 -19.92
CA ALA A 579 -16.10 -14.32 -18.89
C ALA A 579 -14.82 -14.98 -19.43
N PHE A 580 -13.75 -15.04 -18.61
CA PHE A 580 -12.46 -15.59 -19.05
C PHE A 580 -11.62 -16.28 -17.97
N HIS A 581 -12.01 -16.17 -16.71
CA HIS A 581 -11.30 -16.85 -15.64
C HIS A 581 -11.43 -18.38 -15.78
N LYS A 582 -10.35 -19.08 -15.44
CA LYS A 582 -10.34 -20.55 -15.51
C LYS A 582 -11.28 -21.18 -14.49
N ASN A 583 -11.44 -20.55 -13.34
CA ASN A 583 -12.43 -20.94 -12.35
C ASN A 583 -13.82 -20.58 -12.85
N GLN A 584 -14.69 -21.58 -12.96
CA GLN A 584 -16.06 -21.46 -13.48
C GLN A 584 -17.11 -21.61 -12.38
N THR A 585 -16.71 -21.59 -11.11
CA THR A 585 -17.61 -21.65 -9.95
C THR A 585 -17.61 -20.32 -9.18
N ARG A 586 -18.72 -20.03 -8.48
CA ARG A 586 -18.82 -18.84 -7.62
C ARG A 586 -17.88 -18.93 -6.44
N PHE A 587 -17.74 -20.13 -5.88
CA PHE A 587 -16.88 -20.41 -4.73
C PHE A 587 -15.90 -21.51 -5.11
N ARG A 588 -14.62 -21.25 -4.93
CA ARG A 588 -13.56 -22.24 -5.02
C ARG A 588 -12.90 -22.38 -3.65
N LEU A 589 -13.08 -23.55 -3.05
CA LEU A 589 -12.66 -23.86 -1.69
C LEU A 589 -11.54 -24.90 -1.74
N LEU A 590 -10.34 -24.51 -1.31
CA LEU A 590 -9.17 -25.36 -1.33
C LEU A 590 -8.65 -25.53 0.08
N ARG A 591 -8.79 -26.72 0.65
CA ARG A 591 -8.43 -27.01 2.05
C ARG A 591 -9.12 -26.01 2.98
N THR A 592 -10.42 -26.14 3.14
CA THR A 592 -11.25 -25.28 4.01
C THR A 592 -12.01 -26.11 5.04
N LYS A 593 -12.43 -25.48 6.13
CA LYS A 593 -13.23 -26.10 7.20
C LYS A 593 -14.20 -25.07 7.77
N ASN A 594 -15.34 -25.52 8.29
CA ASN A 594 -16.37 -24.68 8.91
C ASN A 594 -16.81 -23.53 7.97
N VAL A 595 -17.18 -23.90 6.72
CA VAL A 595 -17.69 -22.99 5.70
C VAL A 595 -19.21 -22.92 5.75
N VAL A 596 -19.78 -21.71 5.78
CA VAL A 596 -21.21 -21.43 5.77
C VAL A 596 -21.53 -20.50 4.60
N ILE A 597 -22.40 -20.92 3.68
CA ILE A 597 -22.90 -20.12 2.55
C ILE A 597 -24.43 -20.14 2.64
N GLU A 598 -25.04 -19.04 3.06
CA GLU A 598 -26.47 -19.01 3.32
C GLU A 598 -27.15 -17.67 3.06
N ASN A 599 -28.43 -17.68 2.78
CA ASN A 599 -29.27 -16.48 2.65
C ASN A 599 -28.75 -15.46 1.62
N ASN A 600 -28.13 -15.92 0.53
CA ASN A 600 -27.60 -15.09 -0.55
C ASN A 600 -28.54 -15.06 -1.75
N GLU A 601 -28.51 -13.97 -2.51
CA GLU A 601 -29.25 -13.77 -3.75
C GLU A 601 -28.29 -13.85 -4.95
N PHE A 602 -28.58 -14.73 -5.91
CA PHE A 602 -27.85 -14.83 -7.17
C PHE A 602 -28.80 -14.56 -8.33
N SER A 603 -28.56 -13.49 -9.10
CA SER A 603 -29.47 -13.06 -10.18
C SER A 603 -29.64 -14.09 -11.30
N ASP A 604 -28.64 -14.93 -11.52
CA ASP A 604 -28.66 -16.03 -12.50
C ASP A 604 -28.95 -17.42 -11.89
N GLY A 605 -29.19 -17.45 -10.56
CA GLY A 605 -29.45 -18.70 -9.82
C GLY A 605 -28.21 -19.56 -9.58
N ASP A 606 -27.00 -19.12 -10.00
CA ASP A 606 -25.78 -19.90 -9.84
C ASP A 606 -25.11 -19.66 -8.48
N ALA A 607 -25.11 -20.67 -7.63
CA ALA A 607 -24.43 -20.73 -6.35
C ALA A 607 -23.36 -21.83 -6.32
N SER A 608 -22.70 -22.08 -7.45
CA SER A 608 -21.78 -23.20 -7.63
C SER A 608 -20.57 -23.14 -6.70
N VAL A 609 -20.22 -24.30 -6.15
CA VAL A 609 -19.08 -24.49 -5.24
C VAL A 609 -18.19 -25.60 -5.81
N SER A 610 -16.88 -25.39 -5.83
CA SER A 610 -15.89 -26.45 -6.01
C SER A 610 -15.05 -26.60 -4.76
N GLU A 611 -14.88 -27.83 -4.29
CA GLU A 611 -14.06 -28.18 -3.12
C GLU A 611 -12.92 -29.08 -3.56
N GLU A 612 -11.68 -28.75 -3.15
CA GLU A 612 -10.44 -29.49 -3.49
C GLU A 612 -9.60 -29.82 -2.23
#